data_774b470533b6409de766f56144d6d684
#
_entry.id   774b470533b6409de766f56144d6d684
#
_cell.length_a   1.000
_cell.length_b   1.000
_cell.length_c   1.000
_cell.angle_alpha   90.00
_cell.angle_beta   90.00
_cell.angle_gamma   90.00
#
_symmetry.space_group_name_H-M   'P 1'
#
loop_
_entity.id
_entity.type
_entity.pdbx_description
1 polymer ?
#
loop_
_entity_poly.entity_id
_entity_poly.type
_entity_poly.pdbx_seq_one_letter_code
_entity_poly.pdbx_strand_id
1 'polypeptide(L)'
;MSQPRAIVIGGSLGGVLAANLLHSIGWRVDVYERTGDDLASRGAGIGTHDELVAVMGRIGIKVDDSLGVVPHSRTCLDFSGSPVASIQRPRVLSSWSRLYRSLKDAFPEAAYHFSKNLSHFEERGDSVVAHFTDATTASADLLIGADGLRSTVRQQLFSEVRARYAGYIAWRALVPEADIPEKLRGEIFDHQILCMPEGQNIVAYPVPGPDNDLRPGHRAYNIVWYSPVEEDVGLRDLCTDANGRYYESGIPPDLIRAELITSMRALATKVFAPQFAQLLGLAPRIYFQAIYDLESPRMALGRIALLGDAAFVARPHCAMGVTKAGLDAESLADALAWSGEDIAAGLVRYDEEQGEFGRRTVARARYLGAHLEAQHKPRALRTAAELSRDPEKWIRESGARLRDIPELLELVEARRRLSSALHQRSVV
;
A
#
# COMPACT_ATOMS: atom_id res chain seq x y z
N MET A 1 -17.26 -15.72 30.54
CA MET A 1 -17.30 -15.84 29.04
C MET A 1 -15.91 -16.12 28.52
N SER A 2 -15.74 -16.95 27.50
CA SER A 2 -14.44 -17.20 26.89
C SER A 2 -13.98 -15.98 26.12
N GLN A 3 -12.68 -15.67 26.15
CA GLN A 3 -12.08 -14.61 25.36
C GLN A 3 -12.33 -14.84 23.86
N PRO A 4 -12.88 -13.87 23.09
CA PRO A 4 -13.14 -14.04 21.67
C PRO A 4 -11.83 -14.23 20.87
N ARG A 5 -11.90 -15.04 19.81
CA ARG A 5 -10.75 -15.46 19.01
C ARG A 5 -10.89 -15.00 17.57
N ALA A 6 -9.78 -14.50 17.00
CA ALA A 6 -9.70 -14.16 15.58
C ALA A 6 -8.50 -14.84 14.90
N ILE A 7 -8.72 -15.26 13.66
CA ILE A 7 -7.69 -15.70 12.72
C ILE A 7 -7.44 -14.58 11.71
N VAL A 8 -6.19 -14.15 11.53
CA VAL A 8 -5.79 -13.20 10.49
C VAL A 8 -4.99 -13.94 9.42
N ILE A 9 -5.49 -13.97 8.20
CA ILE A 9 -4.81 -14.54 7.04
C ILE A 9 -4.04 -13.44 6.31
N GLY A 10 -2.71 -13.55 6.33
CA GLY A 10 -1.77 -12.55 5.79
C GLY A 10 -1.13 -11.70 6.88
N GLY A 11 0.18 -11.88 7.07
CA GLY A 11 0.97 -11.25 8.12
C GLY A 11 1.70 -9.95 7.68
N SER A 12 1.29 -9.32 6.57
CA SER A 12 1.82 -8.03 6.13
C SER A 12 1.24 -6.87 6.97
N LEU A 13 1.58 -5.61 6.62
CA LEU A 13 1.21 -4.41 7.39
C LEU A 13 -0.26 -4.38 7.81
N GLY A 14 -1.20 -4.67 6.90
CA GLY A 14 -2.63 -4.66 7.19
C GLY A 14 -3.03 -5.71 8.22
N GLY A 15 -2.53 -6.94 8.06
CA GLY A 15 -2.84 -8.04 8.99
C GLY A 15 -2.28 -7.81 10.38
N VAL A 16 -1.04 -7.31 10.48
CA VAL A 16 -0.43 -7.03 11.78
C VAL A 16 -1.06 -5.81 12.47
N LEU A 17 -1.51 -4.79 11.70
CA LEU A 17 -2.31 -3.69 12.23
C LEU A 17 -3.63 -4.20 12.83
N ALA A 18 -4.36 -5.05 12.10
CA ALA A 18 -5.60 -5.64 12.58
C ALA A 18 -5.38 -6.51 13.82
N ALA A 19 -4.32 -7.34 13.80
CA ALA A 19 -3.98 -8.21 14.92
C ALA A 19 -3.68 -7.43 16.20
N ASN A 20 -2.85 -6.39 16.12
CA ASN A 20 -2.53 -5.53 17.27
C ASN A 20 -3.76 -4.81 17.80
N LEU A 21 -4.59 -4.22 16.94
CA LEU A 21 -5.78 -3.48 17.36
C LEU A 21 -6.82 -4.40 18.02
N LEU A 22 -7.07 -5.58 17.46
CA LEU A 22 -7.97 -6.56 18.09
C LEU A 22 -7.40 -7.07 19.42
N HIS A 23 -6.09 -7.33 19.48
CA HIS A 23 -5.43 -7.70 20.73
C HIS A 23 -5.60 -6.62 21.81
N SER A 24 -5.50 -5.34 21.43
CA SER A 24 -5.65 -4.21 22.35
C SER A 24 -7.06 -4.07 22.95
N ILE A 25 -8.07 -4.61 22.29
CA ILE A 25 -9.47 -4.65 22.79
C ILE A 25 -9.85 -6.00 23.40
N GLY A 26 -8.86 -6.85 23.73
CA GLY A 26 -9.06 -8.07 24.49
C GLY A 26 -9.32 -9.34 23.67
N TRP A 27 -9.14 -9.33 22.37
CA TRP A 27 -9.26 -10.54 21.55
C TRP A 27 -7.97 -11.37 21.61
N ARG A 28 -8.12 -12.70 21.56
CA ARG A 28 -7.02 -13.60 21.24
C ARG A 28 -6.89 -13.70 19.72
N VAL A 29 -5.73 -13.32 19.18
CA VAL A 29 -5.50 -13.26 17.74
C VAL A 29 -4.33 -14.12 17.34
N ASP A 30 -4.51 -14.92 16.28
CA ASP A 30 -3.45 -15.70 15.64
C ASP A 30 -3.29 -15.24 14.19
N VAL A 31 -2.07 -14.87 13.77
CA VAL A 31 -1.72 -14.43 12.41
C VAL A 31 -1.06 -15.57 11.64
N TYR A 32 -1.52 -15.81 10.43
CA TYR A 32 -1.03 -16.87 9.53
C TYR A 32 -0.47 -16.27 8.24
N GLU A 33 0.85 -16.35 8.07
CA GLU A 33 1.58 -15.83 6.90
C GLU A 33 2.09 -17.00 6.04
N ARG A 34 1.85 -16.92 4.73
CA ARG A 34 2.21 -17.97 3.77
C ARG A 34 3.72 -18.09 3.52
N THR A 35 4.49 -17.00 3.70
CA THR A 35 5.94 -17.05 3.51
C THR A 35 6.63 -17.70 4.70
N GLY A 36 7.74 -18.40 4.43
CA GLY A 36 8.55 -19.03 5.48
C GLY A 36 9.51 -18.07 6.18
N ASP A 37 9.73 -16.88 5.59
CA ASP A 37 10.72 -15.92 6.05
C ASP A 37 10.08 -14.62 6.51
N ASP A 38 10.84 -13.87 7.33
CA ASP A 38 10.48 -12.53 7.76
C ASP A 38 10.30 -11.60 6.55
N LEU A 39 9.18 -10.88 6.53
CA LEU A 39 8.84 -9.93 5.46
C LEU A 39 9.68 -8.64 5.52
N ALA A 40 10.49 -8.43 6.56
CA ALA A 40 11.23 -7.20 6.80
C ALA A 40 12.24 -6.83 5.68
N SER A 41 12.63 -7.78 4.83
CA SER A 41 13.46 -7.51 3.65
C SER A 41 12.68 -6.97 2.45
N ARG A 42 11.36 -6.93 2.52
CA ARG A 42 10.48 -6.50 1.43
C ARG A 42 10.17 -5.02 1.49
N GLY A 43 9.76 -4.49 0.36
CA GLY A 43 9.08 -3.23 0.27
C GLY A 43 9.96 -2.07 -0.19
N ALA A 44 9.27 -0.95 -0.38
CA ALA A 44 9.80 0.30 -0.87
C ALA A 44 9.44 1.43 0.11
N GLY A 45 9.73 2.67 -0.27
CA GLY A 45 9.35 3.84 0.51
C GLY A 45 7.84 3.97 0.65
N ILE A 46 7.40 4.36 1.83
CA ILE A 46 6.00 4.61 2.19
C ILE A 46 5.86 6.04 2.71
N GLY A 47 4.91 6.78 2.13
CA GLY A 47 4.49 8.04 2.72
C GLY A 47 3.48 7.79 3.84
N THR A 48 3.78 8.25 5.05
CA THR A 48 2.87 8.13 6.18
C THR A 48 1.85 9.27 6.21
N HIS A 49 0.64 9.00 6.69
CA HIS A 49 -0.39 9.98 6.98
C HIS A 49 -0.57 10.09 8.50
N ASP A 50 -1.06 11.24 8.93
CA ASP A 50 -1.31 11.52 10.36
C ASP A 50 -2.25 10.44 10.97
N GLU A 51 -3.19 9.93 10.17
CA GLU A 51 -4.13 8.87 10.56
C GLU A 51 -3.43 7.53 10.82
N LEU A 52 -2.45 7.15 10.00
CA LEU A 52 -1.66 5.94 10.26
C LEU A 52 -0.84 6.08 11.54
N VAL A 53 -0.26 7.26 11.76
CA VAL A 53 0.46 7.59 13.00
C VAL A 53 -0.46 7.47 14.21
N ALA A 54 -1.70 7.97 14.12
CA ALA A 54 -2.70 7.86 15.18
C ALA A 54 -3.06 6.39 15.46
N VAL A 55 -3.26 5.58 14.41
CA VAL A 55 -3.54 4.14 14.55
C VAL A 55 -2.38 3.41 15.23
N MET A 56 -1.13 3.70 14.85
CA MET A 56 0.05 3.13 15.50
C MET A 56 0.14 3.54 16.98
N GLY A 57 -0.21 4.78 17.30
CA GLY A 57 -0.29 5.27 18.68
C GLY A 57 -1.30 4.52 19.54
N ARG A 58 -2.46 4.11 18.99
CA ARG A 58 -3.48 3.30 19.70
C ARG A 58 -2.96 1.93 20.17
N ILE A 59 -2.02 1.35 19.46
CA ILE A 59 -1.40 0.06 19.81
C ILE A 59 -0.09 0.25 20.58
N GLY A 60 0.16 1.47 21.11
CA GLY A 60 1.31 1.77 21.95
C GLY A 60 2.64 1.96 21.21
N ILE A 61 2.64 2.00 19.87
CA ILE A 61 3.85 2.26 19.10
C ILE A 61 4.12 3.77 19.12
N LYS A 62 5.23 4.15 19.73
CA LYS A 62 5.68 5.54 19.73
C LYS A 62 6.19 5.90 18.32
N VAL A 63 5.53 6.88 17.72
CA VAL A 63 5.93 7.43 16.43
C VAL A 63 6.64 8.75 16.67
N ASP A 64 7.93 8.78 16.40
CA ASP A 64 8.81 9.95 16.52
C ASP A 64 9.64 10.14 15.22
N ASP A 65 10.61 11.03 15.28
CA ASP A 65 11.49 11.35 14.14
C ASP A 65 12.29 10.14 13.62
N SER A 66 12.37 9.05 14.41
CA SER A 66 13.02 7.81 13.97
C SER A 66 12.18 6.99 12.97
N LEU A 67 10.92 7.37 12.73
CA LEU A 67 10.06 6.65 11.81
C LEU A 67 10.51 6.76 10.33
N GLY A 68 11.17 7.86 9.95
CA GLY A 68 11.59 8.05 8.56
C GLY A 68 12.28 9.39 8.29
N VAL A 69 12.39 9.74 7.02
CA VAL A 69 13.00 10.99 6.56
C VAL A 69 11.90 12.01 6.22
N VAL A 70 12.08 13.26 6.60
CA VAL A 70 11.15 14.35 6.29
C VAL A 70 11.76 15.28 5.25
N PRO A 71 11.37 15.19 3.97
CA PRO A 71 11.84 16.12 2.95
C PRO A 71 11.25 17.53 3.19
N HIS A 72 12.00 18.56 2.83
CA HIS A 72 11.60 19.95 2.99
C HIS A 72 10.48 20.34 2.05
N SER A 73 10.56 19.91 0.79
CA SER A 73 9.57 20.24 -0.21
C SER A 73 9.19 19.07 -1.09
N ARG A 74 8.14 19.29 -1.85
CA ARG A 74 7.73 18.49 -2.98
C ARG A 74 7.80 19.31 -4.24
N THR A 75 8.66 18.95 -5.18
CA THR A 75 9.07 19.78 -6.33
C THR A 75 8.92 19.01 -7.63
N CYS A 76 8.19 19.58 -8.59
CA CYS A 76 8.11 19.06 -9.94
C CYS A 76 9.19 19.72 -10.80
N LEU A 77 9.95 18.90 -11.52
CA LEU A 77 10.99 19.32 -12.45
C LEU A 77 10.49 19.22 -13.89
N ASP A 78 10.89 20.14 -14.74
CA ASP A 78 10.76 20.02 -16.19
C ASP A 78 11.83 19.09 -16.78
N PHE A 79 11.82 18.94 -18.09
CA PHE A 79 12.81 18.12 -18.80
C PHE A 79 14.26 18.63 -18.66
N SER A 80 14.47 19.94 -18.46
CA SER A 80 15.79 20.50 -18.23
C SER A 80 16.34 20.23 -16.83
N GLY A 81 15.48 19.79 -15.91
CA GLY A 81 15.78 19.62 -14.49
C GLY A 81 15.50 20.89 -13.66
N SER A 82 14.85 21.88 -14.26
CA SER A 82 14.46 23.12 -13.57
C SER A 82 13.13 22.94 -12.83
N PRO A 83 12.96 23.51 -11.61
CA PRO A 83 11.69 23.48 -10.91
C PRO A 83 10.59 24.26 -11.64
N VAL A 84 9.44 23.62 -11.92
CA VAL A 84 8.25 24.26 -12.50
C VAL A 84 7.12 24.43 -11.49
N ALA A 85 7.13 23.64 -10.40
CA ALA A 85 6.20 23.81 -9.28
C ALA A 85 6.85 23.28 -8.01
N SER A 86 6.59 23.92 -6.87
CA SER A 86 7.09 23.47 -5.57
C SER A 86 6.13 23.84 -4.46
N ILE A 87 5.96 22.93 -3.49
CA ILE A 87 5.17 23.18 -2.27
C ILE A 87 5.93 22.70 -1.04
N GLN A 88 5.79 23.45 0.04
CA GLN A 88 6.21 23.04 1.37
C GLN A 88 5.16 22.09 1.95
N ARG A 89 5.48 20.79 1.99
CA ARG A 89 4.59 19.78 2.54
C ARG A 89 5.44 18.74 3.29
N PRO A 90 5.95 19.09 4.48
CA PRO A 90 6.73 18.16 5.27
C PRO A 90 5.88 16.92 5.61
N ARG A 91 6.44 15.74 5.37
CA ARG A 91 5.79 14.45 5.60
C ARG A 91 6.85 13.41 5.87
N VAL A 92 6.61 12.58 6.86
CA VAL A 92 7.51 11.46 7.12
C VAL A 92 7.42 10.45 5.98
N LEU A 93 8.55 10.17 5.37
CA LEU A 93 8.72 9.12 4.37
C LEU A 93 9.50 7.98 5.03
N SER A 94 8.81 6.88 5.26
CA SER A 94 9.35 5.71 5.95
C SER A 94 9.66 4.60 4.94
N SER A 95 10.26 3.52 5.41
CA SER A 95 10.35 2.27 4.67
C SER A 95 9.27 1.29 5.11
N TRP A 96 8.86 0.43 4.18
CA TRP A 96 7.93 -0.66 4.48
C TRP A 96 8.47 -1.55 5.62
N SER A 97 9.76 -1.87 5.57
CA SER A 97 10.44 -2.70 6.57
C SER A 97 10.40 -2.08 7.97
N ARG A 98 10.56 -0.76 8.07
CA ARG A 98 10.50 -0.06 9.37
C ARG A 98 9.12 -0.17 9.99
N LEU A 99 8.09 0.14 9.21
CA LEU A 99 6.70 0.04 9.67
C LEU A 99 6.35 -1.39 10.08
N TYR A 100 6.75 -2.36 9.24
CA TYR A 100 6.48 -3.77 9.50
C TYR A 100 7.16 -4.26 10.79
N ARG A 101 8.45 -3.99 10.99
CA ARG A 101 9.15 -4.37 12.22
C ARG A 101 8.49 -3.74 13.46
N SER A 102 8.21 -2.44 13.44
CA SER A 102 7.54 -1.78 14.57
C SER A 102 6.20 -2.41 14.95
N LEU A 103 5.41 -2.79 13.94
CA LEU A 103 4.12 -3.44 14.15
C LEU A 103 4.26 -4.89 14.61
N LYS A 104 5.20 -5.64 14.02
CA LYS A 104 5.44 -7.04 14.36
C LYS A 104 6.01 -7.18 15.77
N ASP A 105 6.95 -6.30 16.17
CA ASP A 105 7.56 -6.31 17.50
C ASP A 105 6.56 -5.97 18.61
N ALA A 106 5.49 -5.24 18.29
CA ALA A 106 4.39 -4.95 19.21
C ALA A 106 3.39 -6.11 19.34
N PHE A 107 3.44 -7.13 18.46
CA PHE A 107 2.54 -8.27 18.47
C PHE A 107 3.19 -9.51 19.11
N PRO A 108 2.47 -10.34 19.90
CA PRO A 108 3.03 -11.55 20.50
C PRO A 108 3.62 -12.51 19.47
N GLU A 109 4.91 -12.80 19.56
CA GLU A 109 5.64 -13.63 18.61
C GLU A 109 5.02 -15.04 18.48
N ALA A 110 4.62 -15.66 19.59
CA ALA A 110 4.02 -17.00 19.61
C ALA A 110 2.68 -17.10 18.86
N ALA A 111 2.03 -15.98 18.59
CA ALA A 111 0.77 -15.90 17.86
C ALA A 111 0.95 -15.54 16.37
N TYR A 112 2.19 -15.48 15.86
CA TYR A 112 2.51 -15.23 14.47
C TYR A 112 3.12 -16.48 13.83
N HIS A 113 2.38 -17.11 12.90
CA HIS A 113 2.69 -18.39 12.29
C HIS A 113 3.14 -18.22 10.84
N PHE A 114 4.41 -18.53 10.57
CA PHE A 114 4.97 -18.56 9.20
C PHE A 114 4.65 -19.86 8.46
N SER A 115 4.86 -19.88 7.15
CA SER A 115 4.67 -21.03 6.25
C SER A 115 3.24 -21.59 6.30
N LYS A 116 2.25 -20.74 6.57
CA LYS A 116 0.83 -21.11 6.67
C LYS A 116 0.05 -20.51 5.50
N ASN A 117 -0.03 -21.25 4.42
CA ASN A 117 -0.80 -20.84 3.25
C ASN A 117 -2.24 -21.36 3.35
N LEU A 118 -3.21 -20.43 3.38
CA LEU A 118 -4.64 -20.80 3.42
C LEU A 118 -5.03 -21.53 2.14
N SER A 119 -5.65 -22.69 2.29
CA SER A 119 -6.30 -23.43 1.20
C SER A 119 -7.74 -22.97 1.01
N HIS A 120 -8.53 -23.02 2.08
CA HIS A 120 -9.92 -22.60 2.13
C HIS A 120 -10.36 -22.40 3.59
N PHE A 121 -11.58 -21.91 3.79
CA PHE A 121 -12.20 -21.83 5.10
C PHE A 121 -13.64 -22.33 5.05
N GLU A 122 -14.19 -22.69 6.23
CA GLU A 122 -15.57 -23.12 6.41
C GLU A 122 -16.18 -22.39 7.61
N GLU A 123 -17.41 -21.89 7.47
CA GLU A 123 -18.21 -21.43 8.62
C GLU A 123 -18.95 -22.61 9.22
N ARG A 124 -18.87 -22.79 10.56
CA ARG A 124 -19.51 -23.87 11.33
C ARG A 124 -20.25 -23.29 12.53
N GLY A 125 -21.52 -22.95 12.33
CA GLY A 125 -22.32 -22.30 13.38
C GLY A 125 -21.70 -20.99 13.82
N ASP A 126 -21.29 -20.92 15.09
CA ASP A 126 -20.68 -19.70 15.66
C ASP A 126 -19.16 -19.64 15.53
N SER A 127 -18.56 -20.43 14.67
CA SER A 127 -17.11 -20.47 14.45
C SER A 127 -16.75 -20.51 12.96
N VAL A 128 -15.51 -20.17 12.66
CA VAL A 128 -14.90 -20.36 11.36
C VAL A 128 -13.66 -21.25 11.49
N VAL A 129 -13.46 -22.14 10.53
CA VAL A 129 -12.30 -23.04 10.47
C VAL A 129 -11.49 -22.71 9.22
N ALA A 130 -10.23 -22.32 9.41
CA ALA A 130 -9.25 -22.14 8.34
C ALA A 130 -8.50 -23.46 8.10
N HIS A 131 -8.37 -23.87 6.84
CA HIS A 131 -7.63 -25.04 6.39
C HIS A 131 -6.38 -24.60 5.62
N PHE A 132 -5.22 -25.10 6.01
CA PHE A 132 -3.95 -24.75 5.38
C PHE A 132 -3.46 -25.86 4.44
N THR A 133 -2.59 -25.48 3.49
CA THR A 133 -2.06 -26.42 2.49
C THR A 133 -1.16 -27.51 3.09
N ASP A 134 -0.70 -27.36 4.32
CA ASP A 134 0.05 -28.35 5.10
C ASP A 134 -0.87 -29.30 5.90
N ALA A 135 -2.15 -29.33 5.59
CA ALA A 135 -3.20 -30.13 6.24
C ALA A 135 -3.49 -29.75 7.71
N THR A 136 -2.91 -28.68 8.24
CA THR A 136 -3.29 -28.18 9.57
C THR A 136 -4.55 -27.30 9.48
N THR A 137 -5.22 -27.13 10.61
CA THR A 137 -6.42 -26.28 10.72
C THR A 137 -6.33 -25.37 11.93
N ALA A 138 -7.06 -24.25 11.87
CA ALA A 138 -7.26 -23.34 12.99
C ALA A 138 -8.75 -22.96 13.07
N SER A 139 -9.28 -22.80 14.29
CA SER A 139 -10.67 -22.39 14.51
C SER A 139 -10.76 -21.16 15.39
N ALA A 140 -11.67 -20.25 15.04
CA ALA A 140 -11.92 -18.99 15.76
C ALA A 140 -13.37 -18.51 15.58
N ASP A 141 -13.72 -17.42 16.25
CA ASP A 141 -15.04 -16.77 16.14
C ASP A 141 -15.13 -15.84 14.93
N LEU A 142 -13.97 -15.40 14.42
CA LEU A 142 -13.83 -14.45 13.30
C LEU A 142 -12.61 -14.81 12.45
N LEU A 143 -12.72 -14.72 11.11
CA LEU A 143 -11.60 -14.78 10.18
C LEU A 143 -11.46 -13.46 9.45
N ILE A 144 -10.23 -12.95 9.39
CA ILE A 144 -9.88 -11.70 8.70
C ILE A 144 -8.97 -12.01 7.54
N GLY A 145 -9.43 -11.75 6.31
CA GLY A 145 -8.65 -11.81 5.09
C GLY A 145 -7.85 -10.52 4.90
N ALA A 146 -6.55 -10.56 5.21
CA ALA A 146 -5.56 -9.51 4.99
C ALA A 146 -4.46 -9.97 4.00
N ASP A 147 -4.77 -10.94 3.15
CA ASP A 147 -3.88 -11.69 2.27
C ASP A 147 -3.66 -11.01 0.90
N GLY A 148 -4.01 -9.73 0.80
CA GLY A 148 -3.61 -8.82 -0.26
C GLY A 148 -4.36 -8.98 -1.59
N LEU A 149 -3.80 -8.41 -2.66
CA LEU A 149 -4.41 -8.36 -3.99
C LEU A 149 -4.94 -9.71 -4.49
N ARG A 150 -4.23 -10.80 -4.18
CA ARG A 150 -4.59 -12.18 -4.59
C ARG A 150 -5.22 -12.96 -3.45
N SER A 151 -6.05 -12.32 -2.68
CA SER A 151 -6.71 -12.88 -1.51
C SER A 151 -7.47 -14.16 -1.82
N THR A 152 -7.07 -15.25 -1.18
CA THR A 152 -7.80 -16.54 -1.17
C THR A 152 -9.13 -16.37 -0.46
N VAL A 153 -9.14 -15.57 0.64
CA VAL A 153 -10.37 -15.31 1.40
C VAL A 153 -11.41 -14.61 0.52
N ARG A 154 -11.03 -13.53 -0.17
CA ARG A 154 -11.94 -12.82 -1.10
C ARG A 154 -12.40 -13.73 -2.23
N GLN A 155 -11.51 -14.50 -2.84
CA GLN A 155 -11.86 -15.38 -3.96
C GLN A 155 -12.89 -16.43 -3.58
N GLN A 156 -12.87 -16.91 -2.34
CA GLN A 156 -13.87 -17.85 -1.85
C GLN A 156 -15.21 -17.16 -1.56
N LEU A 157 -15.20 -15.92 -1.01
CA LEU A 157 -16.43 -15.15 -0.77
C LEU A 157 -17.08 -14.62 -2.06
N PHE A 158 -16.26 -14.12 -2.98
CA PHE A 158 -16.69 -13.38 -4.16
C PHE A 158 -15.89 -13.86 -5.38
N SER A 159 -16.22 -15.05 -5.85
CA SER A 159 -15.48 -15.75 -6.91
C SER A 159 -15.43 -15.00 -8.24
N GLU A 160 -16.35 -14.06 -8.49
CA GLU A 160 -16.42 -13.22 -9.69
C GLU A 160 -15.51 -11.98 -9.62
N VAL A 161 -15.07 -11.58 -8.42
CA VAL A 161 -14.27 -10.36 -8.24
C VAL A 161 -12.84 -10.58 -8.71
N ARG A 162 -12.43 -9.81 -9.71
CA ARG A 162 -11.08 -9.83 -10.29
C ARG A 162 -10.42 -8.48 -10.19
N ALA A 163 -9.12 -8.48 -9.94
CA ALA A 163 -8.32 -7.27 -10.08
C ALA A 163 -8.24 -6.87 -11.56
N ARG A 164 -8.45 -5.57 -11.84
CA ARG A 164 -8.35 -5.00 -13.19
C ARG A 164 -6.99 -4.35 -13.36
N TYR A 165 -6.26 -4.76 -14.38
CA TYR A 165 -5.01 -4.09 -14.74
C TYR A 165 -5.28 -2.64 -15.15
N ALA A 166 -4.47 -1.71 -14.65
CA ALA A 166 -4.68 -0.27 -14.86
C ALA A 166 -4.05 0.27 -16.16
N GLY A 167 -3.44 -0.60 -16.99
CA GLY A 167 -2.80 -0.21 -18.24
C GLY A 167 -1.38 0.32 -18.10
N TYR A 168 -0.76 0.20 -16.91
CA TYR A 168 0.62 0.65 -16.69
C TYR A 168 1.29 -0.10 -15.55
N ILE A 169 2.62 -0.03 -15.53
CA ILE A 169 3.48 -0.59 -14.48
C ILE A 169 4.14 0.53 -13.68
N ALA A 170 4.69 0.18 -12.54
CA ALA A 170 5.58 1.01 -11.76
C ALA A 170 6.98 0.37 -11.73
N TRP A 171 7.96 0.95 -12.44
CA TRP A 171 9.37 0.67 -12.21
C TRP A 171 9.79 1.20 -10.86
N ARG A 172 10.55 0.41 -10.11
CA ARG A 172 11.00 0.74 -8.76
C ARG A 172 12.48 0.52 -8.61
N ALA A 173 13.12 1.43 -7.90
CA ALA A 173 14.53 1.34 -7.56
C ALA A 173 14.80 2.01 -6.20
N LEU A 174 15.87 1.58 -5.55
CA LEU A 174 16.48 2.24 -4.41
C LEU A 174 17.94 2.53 -4.75
N VAL A 175 18.39 3.76 -4.52
CA VAL A 175 19.78 4.16 -4.68
C VAL A 175 20.32 4.49 -3.29
N PRO A 176 21.40 3.83 -2.81
CA PRO A 176 22.05 4.20 -1.56
C PRO A 176 22.53 5.64 -1.63
N GLU A 177 22.35 6.43 -0.56
CA GLU A 177 22.78 7.83 -0.52
C GLU A 177 24.27 7.99 -0.80
N ALA A 178 25.09 7.04 -0.32
CA ALA A 178 26.54 7.03 -0.52
C ALA A 178 26.95 6.93 -2.01
N ASP A 179 26.10 6.30 -2.84
CA ASP A 179 26.37 6.12 -4.27
C ASP A 179 25.95 7.35 -5.11
N ILE A 180 25.21 8.29 -4.51
CA ILE A 180 24.75 9.51 -5.20
C ILE A 180 25.88 10.55 -5.17
N PRO A 181 26.34 11.06 -6.34
CA PRO A 181 27.36 12.10 -6.40
C PRO A 181 26.96 13.33 -5.58
N GLU A 182 27.92 13.95 -4.90
CA GLU A 182 27.69 15.04 -3.95
C GLU A 182 26.85 16.18 -4.56
N LYS A 183 27.16 16.60 -5.79
CA LYS A 183 26.40 17.65 -6.49
C LYS A 183 24.92 17.24 -6.63
N LEU A 184 24.65 16.06 -7.16
CA LEU A 184 23.27 15.57 -7.34
C LEU A 184 22.56 15.42 -5.99
N ARG A 185 23.25 14.87 -4.98
CA ARG A 185 22.72 14.72 -3.63
C ARG A 185 22.32 16.07 -3.03
N GLY A 186 23.13 17.10 -3.17
CA GLY A 186 22.82 18.46 -2.71
C GLY A 186 21.62 19.10 -3.42
N GLU A 187 21.33 18.69 -4.66
CA GLU A 187 20.18 19.20 -5.43
C GLU A 187 18.85 18.53 -5.04
N ILE A 188 18.86 17.23 -4.65
CA ILE A 188 17.63 16.46 -4.58
C ILE A 188 17.33 15.87 -3.20
N PHE A 189 18.34 15.59 -2.36
CA PHE A 189 18.17 14.66 -1.25
C PHE A 189 17.20 15.16 -0.17
N ASP A 190 17.07 16.47 -0.02
CA ASP A 190 16.14 17.07 0.93
C ASP A 190 14.75 17.34 0.34
N HIS A 191 14.47 16.79 -0.85
CA HIS A 191 13.24 17.03 -1.58
C HIS A 191 12.60 15.72 -2.06
N GLN A 192 11.28 15.72 -2.14
CA GLN A 192 10.56 14.79 -2.98
C GLN A 192 10.46 15.39 -4.36
N ILE A 193 11.14 14.81 -5.35
CA ILE A 193 11.14 15.31 -6.72
C ILE A 193 10.22 14.48 -7.62
N LEU A 194 9.62 15.16 -8.60
CA LEU A 194 8.72 14.57 -9.59
C LEU A 194 9.05 15.10 -10.98
N CYS A 195 8.74 14.35 -12.02
CA CYS A 195 8.72 14.81 -13.40
C CYS A 195 7.55 14.14 -14.14
N MET A 196 6.85 14.90 -14.98
CA MET A 196 5.60 14.46 -15.60
C MET A 196 5.57 14.78 -17.10
N PRO A 197 6.41 14.16 -17.92
CA PRO A 197 6.26 14.25 -19.37
C PRO A 197 4.95 13.58 -19.81
N GLU A 198 4.53 13.85 -21.04
CA GLU A 198 3.30 13.25 -21.57
C GLU A 198 3.33 11.73 -21.44
N GLY A 199 2.30 11.16 -20.86
CA GLY A 199 2.13 9.72 -20.69
C GLY A 199 3.07 9.06 -19.68
N GLN A 200 3.88 9.81 -18.96
CA GLN A 200 4.81 9.27 -17.97
C GLN A 200 4.68 10.02 -16.64
N ASN A 201 5.08 9.37 -15.58
CA ASN A 201 5.18 10.01 -14.27
C ASN A 201 6.28 9.34 -13.46
N ILE A 202 7.24 10.11 -12.98
CA ILE A 202 8.26 9.63 -12.08
C ILE A 202 8.28 10.45 -10.80
N VAL A 203 8.45 9.78 -9.66
CA VAL A 203 8.63 10.39 -8.35
C VAL A 203 9.81 9.74 -7.66
N ALA A 204 10.63 10.55 -6.99
CA ALA A 204 11.72 10.05 -6.19
C ALA A 204 11.83 10.84 -4.88
N TYR A 205 12.25 10.18 -3.80
CA TYR A 205 12.29 10.76 -2.47
C TYR A 205 13.20 9.99 -1.51
N PRO A 206 13.75 10.67 -0.47
CA PRO A 206 14.59 10.03 0.52
C PRO A 206 13.77 9.09 1.41
N VAL A 207 14.39 7.99 1.82
CA VAL A 207 13.85 7.01 2.76
C VAL A 207 14.97 6.53 3.69
N PRO A 208 14.65 5.90 4.83
CA PRO A 208 15.65 5.22 5.64
C PRO A 208 16.48 4.23 4.82
N GLY A 209 17.75 4.11 5.16
CA GLY A 209 18.63 3.10 4.60
C GLY A 209 18.41 1.69 5.20
N PRO A 210 19.31 0.73 4.93
CA PRO A 210 19.29 -0.57 5.56
C PRO A 210 19.21 -0.46 7.09
N ASP A 211 18.51 -1.42 7.73
CA ASP A 211 18.28 -1.42 9.17
C ASP A 211 17.68 -0.13 9.77
N ASN A 212 16.96 0.60 8.93
CA ASN A 212 16.34 1.88 9.26
C ASN A 212 17.35 2.98 9.64
N ASP A 213 18.51 2.99 9.02
CA ASP A 213 19.53 4.01 9.27
C ASP A 213 19.09 5.36 8.67
N LEU A 214 18.97 6.38 9.54
CA LEU A 214 18.58 7.74 9.18
C LEU A 214 19.77 8.70 9.09
N ARG A 215 20.97 8.24 9.44
CA ARG A 215 22.17 9.08 9.44
C ARG A 215 22.48 9.56 8.01
N PRO A 216 22.82 10.83 7.81
CA PRO A 216 23.29 11.33 6.51
C PRO A 216 24.41 10.44 5.96
N GLY A 217 24.32 10.11 4.66
CA GLY A 217 25.24 9.19 3.99
C GLY A 217 24.84 7.71 4.04
N HIS A 218 23.93 7.32 4.94
CA HIS A 218 23.49 5.93 5.13
C HIS A 218 22.05 5.68 4.67
N ARG A 219 21.32 6.71 4.27
CA ARG A 219 19.94 6.64 3.79
C ARG A 219 19.88 6.12 2.35
N ALA A 220 18.68 6.03 1.79
CA ALA A 220 18.48 5.68 0.40
C ALA A 220 17.51 6.66 -0.29
N TYR A 221 17.55 6.70 -1.63
CA TYR A 221 16.61 7.45 -2.45
C TYR A 221 15.73 6.49 -3.22
N ASN A 222 14.43 6.51 -2.93
CA ASN A 222 13.43 5.64 -3.55
C ASN A 222 12.92 6.27 -4.83
N ILE A 223 12.79 5.47 -5.89
CA ILE A 223 12.32 5.90 -7.20
C ILE A 223 11.12 5.06 -7.59
N VAL A 224 10.08 5.71 -8.10
CA VAL A 224 8.90 5.07 -8.68
C VAL A 224 8.57 5.75 -10.00
N TRP A 225 8.69 5.03 -11.10
CA TRP A 225 8.36 5.49 -12.44
C TRP A 225 7.15 4.72 -12.98
N TYR A 226 6.04 5.40 -13.18
CA TYR A 226 4.84 4.87 -13.80
C TYR A 226 4.92 5.00 -15.31
N SER A 227 4.87 3.86 -16.00
CA SER A 227 5.00 3.77 -17.46
C SER A 227 3.83 2.96 -18.05
N PRO A 228 3.10 3.50 -19.03
CA PRO A 228 2.06 2.77 -19.74
C PRO A 228 2.63 1.52 -20.42
N VAL A 229 1.93 0.42 -20.25
CA VAL A 229 2.28 -0.88 -20.86
C VAL A 229 0.98 -1.57 -21.23
N GLU A 230 0.88 -2.03 -22.46
CA GLU A 230 -0.26 -2.77 -22.96
C GLU A 230 -0.31 -4.17 -22.31
N GLU A 231 -1.51 -4.66 -21.98
CA GLU A 231 -1.69 -5.86 -21.15
C GLU A 231 -1.25 -7.14 -21.87
N ASP A 232 -1.77 -7.37 -23.06
CA ASP A 232 -1.67 -8.66 -23.75
C ASP A 232 -0.26 -8.94 -24.30
N VAL A 233 0.43 -7.91 -24.81
CA VAL A 233 1.75 -8.02 -25.41
C VAL A 233 2.83 -7.48 -24.48
N GLY A 234 2.73 -6.22 -24.07
CA GLY A 234 3.78 -5.52 -23.34
C GLY A 234 4.01 -6.08 -21.93
N LEU A 235 2.94 -6.25 -21.14
CA LEU A 235 3.05 -6.78 -19.79
C LEU A 235 3.47 -8.26 -19.81
N ARG A 236 2.95 -9.02 -20.77
CA ARG A 236 3.35 -10.42 -20.97
C ARG A 236 4.85 -10.54 -21.29
N ASP A 237 5.36 -9.70 -22.20
CA ASP A 237 6.79 -9.66 -22.53
C ASP A 237 7.64 -9.30 -21.30
N LEU A 238 7.27 -8.27 -20.55
CA LEU A 238 7.95 -7.86 -19.33
C LEU A 238 7.98 -8.98 -18.27
N CYS A 239 6.92 -9.76 -18.17
CA CYS A 239 6.79 -10.89 -17.24
C CYS A 239 7.37 -12.22 -17.78
N THR A 240 8.09 -12.20 -18.89
CA THR A 240 8.74 -13.38 -19.46
C THR A 240 10.26 -13.30 -19.25
N ASP A 241 10.87 -14.34 -18.67
CA ASP A 241 12.30 -14.40 -18.43
C ASP A 241 13.12 -14.73 -19.70
N ALA A 242 14.45 -14.75 -19.57
CA ALA A 242 15.36 -15.04 -20.68
C ALA A 242 15.23 -16.48 -21.24
N ASN A 243 14.59 -17.39 -20.51
CA ASN A 243 14.31 -18.76 -20.93
C ASN A 243 12.93 -18.91 -21.58
N GLY A 244 12.18 -17.82 -21.74
CA GLY A 244 10.84 -17.81 -22.30
C GLY A 244 9.73 -18.23 -21.33
N ARG A 245 10.02 -18.37 -20.04
CA ARG A 245 9.02 -18.70 -19.03
C ARG A 245 8.24 -17.45 -18.64
N TYR A 246 6.93 -17.52 -18.79
CA TYR A 246 5.99 -16.47 -18.35
C TYR A 246 5.62 -16.61 -16.88
N TYR A 247 5.59 -15.48 -16.18
CA TYR A 247 5.22 -15.36 -14.76
C TYR A 247 3.94 -14.55 -14.62
N GLU A 248 2.80 -15.21 -14.66
CA GLU A 248 1.47 -14.59 -14.54
C GLU A 248 1.33 -13.73 -13.27
N SER A 249 2.00 -14.15 -12.21
CA SER A 249 1.96 -13.49 -10.91
C SER A 249 2.93 -12.33 -10.74
N GLY A 250 3.63 -11.95 -11.81
CA GLY A 250 4.73 -10.98 -11.80
C GLY A 250 6.07 -11.70 -11.69
N ILE A 251 7.05 -11.22 -12.44
CA ILE A 251 8.39 -11.81 -12.54
C ILE A 251 9.23 -11.47 -11.30
N PRO A 252 9.97 -12.42 -10.71
CA PRO A 252 10.96 -12.12 -9.68
C PRO A 252 11.99 -11.09 -10.20
N PRO A 253 12.41 -10.12 -9.37
CA PRO A 253 13.32 -9.05 -9.81
C PRO A 253 14.61 -9.55 -10.49
N ASP A 254 15.17 -10.65 -10.00
CA ASP A 254 16.44 -11.20 -10.50
C ASP A 254 16.30 -11.98 -11.83
N LEU A 255 15.06 -12.21 -12.28
CA LEU A 255 14.73 -12.85 -13.55
C LEU A 255 14.29 -11.86 -14.64
N ILE A 256 14.21 -10.56 -14.31
CA ILE A 256 13.94 -9.51 -15.29
C ILE A 256 15.11 -9.47 -16.29
N ARG A 257 14.81 -9.56 -17.57
CA ARG A 257 15.82 -9.57 -18.64
C ARG A 257 16.65 -8.28 -18.65
N ALA A 258 17.96 -8.40 -18.78
CA ALA A 258 18.90 -7.27 -18.72
C ALA A 258 18.65 -6.22 -19.81
N GLU A 259 18.22 -6.65 -21.01
CA GLU A 259 17.89 -5.74 -22.11
C GLU A 259 16.68 -4.86 -21.79
N LEU A 260 15.71 -5.32 -21.00
CA LEU A 260 14.58 -4.51 -20.54
C LEU A 260 15.05 -3.39 -19.61
N ILE A 261 15.95 -3.69 -18.69
CA ILE A 261 16.54 -2.68 -17.79
C ILE A 261 17.37 -1.67 -18.59
N THR A 262 18.14 -2.14 -19.57
CA THR A 262 18.95 -1.27 -20.46
C THR A 262 18.05 -0.35 -21.27
N SER A 263 16.99 -0.89 -21.87
CA SER A 263 16.02 -0.11 -22.67
C SER A 263 15.28 0.90 -21.80
N MET A 264 14.88 0.53 -20.58
CA MET A 264 14.24 1.41 -19.62
C MET A 264 15.17 2.58 -19.25
N ARG A 265 16.45 2.34 -18.93
CA ARG A 265 17.44 3.38 -18.64
C ARG A 265 17.65 4.30 -19.83
N ALA A 266 17.76 3.77 -21.04
CA ALA A 266 17.87 4.56 -22.27
C ALA A 266 16.62 5.42 -22.54
N LEU A 267 15.43 4.92 -22.20
CA LEU A 267 14.21 5.71 -22.29
C LEU A 267 14.21 6.84 -21.24
N ALA A 268 14.63 6.56 -20.02
CA ALA A 268 14.68 7.57 -18.96
C ALA A 268 15.51 8.79 -19.33
N THR A 269 16.65 8.61 -20.03
CA THR A 269 17.49 9.73 -20.50
C THR A 269 16.83 10.59 -21.57
N LYS A 270 15.80 10.07 -22.25
CA LYS A 270 15.08 10.78 -23.32
C LYS A 270 13.84 11.50 -22.83
N VAL A 271 13.25 11.06 -21.72
CA VAL A 271 11.91 11.52 -21.31
C VAL A 271 11.91 12.28 -19.98
N PHE A 272 12.92 12.12 -19.13
CA PHE A 272 12.97 12.77 -17.82
C PHE A 272 14.10 13.78 -17.65
N ALA A 273 13.96 14.59 -16.60
CA ALA A 273 15.02 15.45 -16.10
C ALA A 273 16.31 14.66 -15.82
N PRO A 274 17.49 15.26 -16.03
CA PRO A 274 18.79 14.59 -15.88
C PRO A 274 19.00 13.95 -14.51
N GLN A 275 18.43 14.50 -13.44
CA GLN A 275 18.50 13.97 -12.09
C GLN A 275 17.91 12.55 -12.01
N PHE A 276 16.77 12.29 -12.65
CA PHE A 276 16.14 10.95 -12.65
C PHE A 276 16.94 9.96 -13.50
N ALA A 277 17.45 10.38 -14.65
CA ALA A 277 18.27 9.53 -15.50
C ALA A 277 19.56 9.09 -14.78
N GLN A 278 20.21 10.01 -14.07
CA GLN A 278 21.38 9.71 -13.25
C GLN A 278 21.05 8.74 -12.11
N LEU A 279 19.98 8.99 -11.36
CA LEU A 279 19.54 8.11 -10.27
C LEU A 279 19.24 6.68 -10.77
N LEU A 280 18.52 6.53 -11.88
CA LEU A 280 18.24 5.22 -12.47
C LEU A 280 19.48 4.50 -12.99
N GLY A 281 20.49 5.29 -13.45
CA GLY A 281 21.82 4.78 -13.81
C GLY A 281 22.57 4.18 -12.62
N LEU A 282 22.48 4.82 -11.45
CA LEU A 282 23.15 4.42 -10.21
C LEU A 282 22.42 3.28 -9.47
N ALA A 283 21.15 3.02 -9.78
CA ALA A 283 20.37 2.03 -9.06
C ALA A 283 20.94 0.60 -9.22
N PRO A 284 21.33 -0.07 -8.12
CA PRO A 284 21.95 -1.40 -8.20
C PRO A 284 20.92 -2.49 -8.59
N ARG A 285 19.66 -2.29 -8.24
CA ARG A 285 18.56 -3.21 -8.54
C ARG A 285 17.32 -2.44 -8.97
N ILE A 286 16.74 -2.87 -10.08
CA ILE A 286 15.51 -2.32 -10.64
C ILE A 286 14.51 -3.45 -10.83
N TYR A 287 13.26 -3.21 -10.46
CA TYR A 287 12.15 -4.14 -10.67
C TYR A 287 10.89 -3.35 -11.03
N PHE A 288 9.83 -4.06 -11.41
CA PHE A 288 8.55 -3.41 -11.67
C PHE A 288 7.39 -4.13 -10.99
N GLN A 289 6.29 -3.41 -10.86
CA GLN A 289 5.01 -3.91 -10.38
C GLN A 289 3.91 -3.48 -11.35
N ALA A 290 3.10 -4.41 -11.82
CA ALA A 290 1.88 -4.10 -12.54
C ALA A 290 0.88 -3.43 -11.58
N ILE A 291 0.20 -2.39 -12.06
CA ILE A 291 -0.76 -1.63 -11.27
C ILE A 291 -2.17 -2.15 -11.52
N TYR A 292 -2.89 -2.40 -10.45
CA TYR A 292 -4.24 -2.94 -10.48
C TYR A 292 -5.21 -2.08 -9.67
N ASP A 293 -6.47 -2.13 -10.06
CA ASP A 293 -7.62 -1.72 -9.27
C ASP A 293 -8.38 -2.95 -8.80
N LEU A 294 -8.94 -2.88 -7.59
CA LEU A 294 -9.86 -3.89 -7.09
C LEU A 294 -10.88 -3.28 -6.15
N GLU A 295 -12.12 -3.71 -6.27
CA GLU A 295 -13.22 -3.37 -5.38
C GLU A 295 -14.01 -4.63 -5.03
N SER A 296 -14.09 -4.97 -3.76
CA SER A 296 -15.02 -5.99 -3.28
C SER A 296 -16.41 -5.40 -3.11
N PRO A 297 -17.48 -6.18 -3.36
CA PRO A 297 -18.85 -5.71 -3.17
C PRO A 297 -19.15 -5.44 -1.69
N ARG A 298 -18.49 -6.17 -0.79
CA ARG A 298 -18.61 -6.06 0.66
C ARG A 298 -17.26 -6.23 1.35
N MET A 299 -17.11 -5.63 2.54
CA MET A 299 -15.96 -5.79 3.42
C MET A 299 -16.14 -6.94 4.43
N ALA A 300 -17.39 -7.38 4.68
CA ALA A 300 -17.68 -8.50 5.56
C ALA A 300 -18.88 -9.32 5.07
N LEU A 301 -18.85 -10.63 5.35
CA LEU A 301 -19.95 -11.56 5.10
C LEU A 301 -19.85 -12.71 6.09
N GLY A 302 -20.96 -13.03 6.78
CA GLY A 302 -20.95 -14.05 7.83
C GLY A 302 -19.97 -13.68 8.94
N ARG A 303 -19.06 -14.59 9.25
CA ARG A 303 -17.96 -14.42 10.24
C ARG A 303 -16.62 -14.07 9.60
N ILE A 304 -16.64 -13.52 8.40
CA ILE A 304 -15.45 -13.22 7.62
C ILE A 304 -15.38 -11.70 7.36
N ALA A 305 -14.24 -11.08 7.64
CA ALA A 305 -13.94 -9.70 7.26
C ALA A 305 -12.79 -9.66 6.25
N LEU A 306 -12.86 -8.77 5.27
CA LEU A 306 -11.76 -8.44 4.36
C LEU A 306 -11.12 -7.10 4.78
N LEU A 307 -9.81 -6.97 4.62
CA LEU A 307 -9.06 -5.79 5.05
C LEU A 307 -7.94 -5.43 4.07
N GLY A 308 -7.65 -4.15 3.92
CA GLY A 308 -6.55 -3.67 3.10
C GLY A 308 -6.73 -4.02 1.62
N ASP A 309 -5.66 -4.50 0.99
CA ASP A 309 -5.66 -4.87 -0.43
C ASP A 309 -6.44 -6.17 -0.72
N ALA A 310 -6.85 -6.91 0.31
CA ALA A 310 -7.77 -8.03 0.13
C ALA A 310 -9.19 -7.57 -0.21
N ALA A 311 -9.59 -6.37 0.25
CA ALA A 311 -10.90 -5.78 -0.01
C ALA A 311 -10.88 -4.77 -1.15
N PHE A 312 -9.99 -3.78 -1.09
CA PHE A 312 -9.89 -2.66 -2.03
C PHE A 312 -8.44 -2.35 -2.37
N VAL A 313 -8.09 -2.37 -3.66
CA VAL A 313 -6.77 -1.97 -4.14
C VAL A 313 -6.87 -0.64 -4.86
N ALA A 314 -6.24 0.38 -4.30
CA ALA A 314 -6.14 1.71 -4.88
C ALA A 314 -4.77 1.91 -5.53
N ARG A 315 -4.74 2.52 -6.71
CA ARG A 315 -3.50 2.88 -7.40
C ARG A 315 -2.59 3.72 -6.48
N PRO A 316 -1.27 3.58 -6.55
CA PRO A 316 -0.36 4.17 -5.55
C PRO A 316 -0.29 5.70 -5.54
N HIS A 317 -0.85 6.39 -6.53
CA HIS A 317 -0.81 7.87 -6.64
C HIS A 317 -1.43 8.61 -5.45
N CYS A 318 -2.40 8.02 -4.77
CA CYS A 318 -2.99 8.60 -3.56
C CYS A 318 -2.14 8.37 -2.29
N ALA A 319 -1.13 7.48 -2.35
CA ALA A 319 -0.28 7.06 -1.23
C ALA A 319 -1.07 6.52 -0.01
N MET A 320 -2.29 6.01 -0.22
CA MET A 320 -3.23 5.63 0.85
C MET A 320 -3.17 4.14 1.25
N GLY A 321 -2.44 3.28 0.54
CA GLY A 321 -2.54 1.83 0.72
C GLY A 321 -2.39 1.36 2.17
N VAL A 322 -1.31 1.74 2.84
CA VAL A 322 -1.07 1.36 4.25
C VAL A 322 -2.00 2.10 5.19
N THR A 323 -2.23 3.40 4.96
CA THR A 323 -3.15 4.21 5.77
C THR A 323 -4.58 3.66 5.69
N LYS A 324 -5.04 3.28 4.48
CA LYS A 324 -6.34 2.63 4.29
C LYS A 324 -6.42 1.33 5.10
N ALA A 325 -5.42 0.47 5.01
CA ALA A 325 -5.39 -0.77 5.79
C ALA A 325 -5.41 -0.51 7.31
N GLY A 326 -4.73 0.54 7.77
CA GLY A 326 -4.78 0.97 9.17
C GLY A 326 -6.17 1.46 9.60
N LEU A 327 -6.82 2.25 8.75
CA LEU A 327 -8.18 2.75 8.99
C LEU A 327 -9.23 1.62 8.92
N ASP A 328 -9.04 0.64 8.03
CA ASP A 328 -9.86 -0.57 7.99
C ASP A 328 -9.74 -1.35 9.31
N ALA A 329 -8.51 -1.55 9.79
CA ALA A 329 -8.25 -2.25 11.05
C ALA A 329 -8.82 -1.50 12.27
N GLU A 330 -8.69 -0.16 12.28
CA GLU A 330 -9.27 0.70 13.32
C GLU A 330 -10.81 0.59 13.35
N SER A 331 -11.46 0.66 12.17
CA SER A 331 -12.91 0.54 12.09
C SER A 331 -13.42 -0.84 12.52
N LEU A 332 -12.72 -1.91 12.11
CA LEU A 332 -13.07 -3.27 12.52
C LEU A 332 -12.99 -3.43 14.05
N ALA A 333 -11.90 -2.95 14.66
CA ALA A 333 -11.73 -3.02 16.11
C ALA A 333 -12.78 -2.19 16.85
N ASP A 334 -13.07 -0.97 16.37
CA ASP A 334 -14.09 -0.09 16.97
C ASP A 334 -15.51 -0.69 16.85
N ALA A 335 -15.82 -1.29 15.70
CA ALA A 335 -17.12 -1.93 15.46
C ALA A 335 -17.34 -3.14 16.35
N LEU A 336 -16.31 -4.00 16.51
CA LEU A 336 -16.36 -5.16 17.39
C LEU A 336 -16.37 -4.78 18.88
N ALA A 337 -15.63 -3.75 19.28
CA ALA A 337 -15.69 -3.25 20.65
C ALA A 337 -17.06 -2.66 21.00
N TRP A 338 -17.73 -2.01 20.02
CA TRP A 338 -19.07 -1.47 20.19
C TRP A 338 -20.14 -2.57 20.30
N SER A 339 -20.05 -3.60 19.47
CA SER A 339 -21.06 -4.66 19.43
C SER A 339 -20.89 -5.73 20.54
N GLY A 340 -19.74 -5.72 21.22
CA GLY A 340 -19.44 -6.66 22.29
C GLY A 340 -19.46 -8.11 21.79
N GLU A 341 -20.43 -8.90 22.27
CA GLU A 341 -20.56 -10.32 21.91
C GLU A 341 -21.26 -10.53 20.56
N ASP A 342 -21.95 -9.51 20.03
CA ASP A 342 -22.62 -9.60 18.72
C ASP A 342 -21.64 -9.28 17.59
N ILE A 343 -20.81 -10.26 17.25
CA ILE A 343 -19.82 -10.15 16.16
C ILE A 343 -20.52 -9.80 14.83
N ALA A 344 -21.72 -10.32 14.58
CA ALA A 344 -22.43 -10.07 13.33
C ALA A 344 -22.84 -8.60 13.20
N ALA A 345 -23.36 -7.98 14.26
CA ALA A 345 -23.68 -6.55 14.28
C ALA A 345 -22.41 -5.68 14.07
N GLY A 346 -21.29 -6.07 14.69
CA GLY A 346 -20.01 -5.39 14.48
C GLY A 346 -19.55 -5.47 13.03
N LEU A 347 -19.66 -6.62 12.39
CA LEU A 347 -19.26 -6.82 11.00
C LEU A 347 -20.18 -6.08 10.01
N VAL A 348 -21.48 -5.98 10.26
CA VAL A 348 -22.40 -5.16 9.45
C VAL A 348 -21.97 -3.69 9.49
N ARG A 349 -21.71 -3.16 10.68
CA ARG A 349 -21.23 -1.79 10.85
C ARG A 349 -19.91 -1.55 10.13
N TYR A 350 -18.95 -2.45 10.28
CA TYR A 350 -17.66 -2.38 9.59
C TYR A 350 -17.81 -2.33 8.06
N ASP A 351 -18.65 -3.20 7.51
CA ASP A 351 -18.92 -3.27 6.07
C ASP A 351 -19.49 -1.95 5.52
N GLU A 352 -20.47 -1.38 6.22
CA GLU A 352 -21.11 -0.09 5.85
C GLU A 352 -20.10 1.07 5.89
N GLU A 353 -19.34 1.20 6.99
CA GLU A 353 -18.40 2.30 7.19
C GLU A 353 -17.21 2.24 6.22
N GLN A 354 -16.59 1.06 6.06
CA GLN A 354 -15.35 0.95 5.27
C GLN A 354 -15.58 0.64 3.80
N GLY A 355 -16.72 0.06 3.43
CA GLY A 355 -17.05 -0.17 2.03
C GLY A 355 -17.11 1.14 1.22
N GLU A 356 -17.72 2.19 1.78
CA GLU A 356 -17.78 3.51 1.12
C GLU A 356 -16.41 4.19 1.09
N PHE A 357 -15.66 4.14 2.17
CA PHE A 357 -14.30 4.68 2.22
C PHE A 357 -13.38 4.00 1.20
N GLY A 358 -13.46 2.68 1.08
CA GLY A 358 -12.72 1.89 0.08
C GLY A 358 -13.05 2.31 -1.35
N ARG A 359 -14.33 2.38 -1.71
CA ARG A 359 -14.80 2.81 -3.05
C ARG A 359 -14.31 4.21 -3.41
N ARG A 360 -14.47 5.19 -2.51
CA ARG A 360 -13.99 6.57 -2.77
C ARG A 360 -12.48 6.65 -2.90
N THR A 361 -11.74 5.87 -2.10
CA THR A 361 -10.28 5.81 -2.22
C THR A 361 -9.84 5.26 -3.57
N VAL A 362 -10.48 4.18 -4.06
CA VAL A 362 -10.20 3.62 -5.39
C VAL A 362 -10.59 4.60 -6.50
N ALA A 363 -11.76 5.25 -6.41
CA ALA A 363 -12.20 6.24 -7.39
C ALA A 363 -11.21 7.42 -7.50
N ARG A 364 -10.73 7.95 -6.36
CA ARG A 364 -9.70 8.97 -6.33
C ARG A 364 -8.40 8.50 -6.97
N ALA A 365 -7.96 7.30 -6.65
CA ALA A 365 -6.73 6.74 -7.20
C ALA A 365 -6.82 6.54 -8.72
N ARG A 366 -7.98 6.11 -9.25
CA ARG A 366 -8.28 6.06 -10.69
C ARG A 366 -8.22 7.45 -11.34
N TYR A 367 -8.85 8.44 -10.73
CA TYR A 367 -8.78 9.83 -11.19
C TYR A 367 -7.32 10.30 -11.31
N LEU A 368 -6.50 10.07 -10.29
CA LEU A 368 -5.10 10.44 -10.32
C LEU A 368 -4.30 9.68 -11.40
N GLY A 369 -4.58 8.40 -11.64
CA GLY A 369 -3.89 7.58 -12.64
C GLY A 369 -4.46 7.65 -14.05
N ALA A 370 -5.55 8.39 -14.29
CA ALA A 370 -6.28 8.37 -15.56
C ALA A 370 -5.43 8.78 -16.78
N HIS A 371 -4.51 9.73 -16.61
CA HIS A 371 -3.61 10.18 -17.67
C HIS A 371 -2.62 9.11 -18.16
N LEU A 372 -2.27 8.14 -17.32
CA LEU A 372 -1.43 7.00 -17.68
C LEU A 372 -2.25 5.92 -18.40
N GLU A 373 -3.41 5.55 -17.85
CA GLU A 373 -4.34 4.60 -18.46
C GLU A 373 -4.79 5.07 -19.85
N ALA A 374 -5.02 6.36 -20.02
CA ALA A 374 -5.47 6.95 -21.28
C ALA A 374 -4.45 6.84 -22.42
N GLN A 375 -3.20 6.48 -22.18
CA GLN A 375 -2.20 6.32 -23.25
C GLN A 375 -2.56 5.20 -24.21
N HIS A 376 -3.40 4.23 -23.81
CA HIS A 376 -3.95 3.17 -24.66
C HIS A 376 -5.14 3.64 -25.54
N LYS A 377 -5.62 4.88 -25.33
CA LYS A 377 -6.65 5.50 -26.18
C LYS A 377 -6.03 6.34 -27.28
N PRO A 378 -6.61 6.40 -28.47
CA PRO A 378 -6.24 7.39 -29.48
C PRO A 378 -6.26 8.80 -28.88
N ARG A 379 -5.24 9.62 -29.17
CA ARG A 379 -5.10 10.98 -28.60
C ARG A 379 -6.36 11.84 -28.77
N ALA A 380 -7.03 11.73 -29.92
CA ALA A 380 -8.26 12.46 -30.25
C ALA A 380 -9.45 12.10 -29.34
N LEU A 381 -9.42 10.94 -28.67
CA LEU A 381 -10.46 10.47 -27.77
C LEU A 381 -10.15 10.71 -26.30
N ARG A 382 -9.00 11.36 -25.99
CA ARG A 382 -8.61 11.67 -24.61
C ARG A 382 -9.26 12.98 -24.19
N THR A 383 -9.75 13.00 -22.95
CA THR A 383 -10.22 14.23 -22.30
C THR A 383 -9.06 15.18 -21.99
N ALA A 384 -9.34 16.45 -21.73
CA ALA A 384 -8.30 17.41 -21.33
C ALA A 384 -7.51 16.95 -20.09
N ALA A 385 -8.16 16.33 -19.10
CA ALA A 385 -7.52 15.78 -17.90
C ALA A 385 -6.64 14.55 -18.21
N GLU A 386 -6.92 13.81 -19.27
CA GLU A 386 -6.13 12.66 -19.72
C GLU A 386 -4.95 13.08 -20.62
N LEU A 387 -5.04 14.25 -21.27
CA LEU A 387 -3.98 14.74 -22.15
C LEU A 387 -2.82 15.38 -21.38
N SER A 388 -3.13 16.12 -20.33
CA SER A 388 -2.10 16.80 -19.54
C SER A 388 -2.52 16.93 -18.09
N ARG A 389 -1.53 16.90 -17.22
CA ARG A 389 -1.68 17.25 -15.80
C ARG A 389 -0.89 18.51 -15.53
N ASP A 390 -1.55 19.51 -14.96
CA ASP A 390 -0.90 20.69 -14.41
C ASP A 390 0.02 20.26 -13.26
N PRO A 391 1.33 20.55 -13.32
CA PRO A 391 2.28 20.20 -12.27
C PRO A 391 1.91 20.74 -10.89
N GLU A 392 1.41 21.97 -10.78
CA GLU A 392 1.00 22.56 -9.50
C GLU A 392 -0.19 21.80 -8.90
N LYS A 393 -1.19 21.49 -9.73
CA LYS A 393 -2.34 20.70 -9.31
C LYS A 393 -1.92 19.29 -8.90
N TRP A 394 -1.07 18.64 -9.69
CA TRP A 394 -0.60 17.29 -9.41
C TRP A 394 0.14 17.17 -8.09
N ILE A 395 1.10 18.06 -7.80
CA ILE A 395 1.86 18.01 -6.55
C ILE A 395 0.98 18.28 -5.31
N ARG A 396 -0.18 18.90 -5.47
CA ARG A 396 -1.16 19.11 -4.40
C ARG A 396 -2.06 17.89 -4.21
N GLU A 397 -2.54 17.29 -5.30
CA GLU A 397 -3.54 16.22 -5.28
C GLU A 397 -2.94 14.83 -5.05
N SER A 398 -1.81 14.50 -5.70
CA SER A 398 -1.18 13.18 -5.56
C SER A 398 -0.53 13.05 -4.18
N GLY A 399 -0.76 11.94 -3.51
CA GLY A 399 -0.31 11.73 -2.13
C GLY A 399 -0.75 12.84 -1.17
N ALA A 400 -1.92 13.44 -1.38
CA ALA A 400 -2.46 14.45 -0.49
C ALA A 400 -2.68 13.88 0.91
N ARG A 401 -2.58 14.70 1.95
CA ARG A 401 -2.97 14.31 3.31
C ARG A 401 -4.47 14.11 3.36
N LEU A 402 -4.96 13.24 4.25
CA LEU A 402 -6.40 12.98 4.34
C LEU A 402 -7.21 14.27 4.62
N ARG A 403 -6.68 15.17 5.44
CA ARG A 403 -7.28 16.48 5.71
C ARG A 403 -7.41 17.40 4.49
N ASP A 404 -6.65 17.15 3.43
CA ASP A 404 -6.73 17.86 2.15
C ASP A 404 -7.68 17.15 1.15
N ILE A 405 -8.42 16.12 1.60
CA ILE A 405 -9.35 15.30 0.83
C ILE A 405 -10.69 15.25 1.57
N PRO A 406 -11.52 16.31 1.45
CA PRO A 406 -12.74 16.45 2.25
C PRO A 406 -13.66 15.24 2.19
N GLU A 407 -13.84 14.65 0.99
CA GLU A 407 -14.72 13.52 0.76
C GLU A 407 -14.30 12.22 1.48
N LEU A 408 -13.03 12.08 1.83
CA LEU A 408 -12.51 10.96 2.63
C LEU A 408 -12.43 11.33 4.11
N LEU A 409 -12.04 12.56 4.42
CA LEU A 409 -11.94 13.06 5.79
C LEU A 409 -13.29 12.98 6.51
N GLU A 410 -14.35 13.44 5.86
CA GLU A 410 -15.72 13.42 6.40
C GLU A 410 -16.15 12.01 6.83
N LEU A 411 -15.83 10.99 6.04
CA LEU A 411 -16.13 9.57 6.40
C LEU A 411 -15.39 9.14 7.66
N VAL A 412 -14.09 9.44 7.75
CA VAL A 412 -13.27 9.06 8.91
C VAL A 412 -13.73 9.80 10.17
N GLU A 413 -14.01 11.10 10.08
CA GLU A 413 -14.47 11.88 11.21
C GLU A 413 -15.89 11.48 11.67
N ALA A 414 -16.80 11.22 10.73
CA ALA A 414 -18.15 10.74 11.06
C ALA A 414 -18.09 9.44 11.84
N ARG A 415 -17.28 8.47 11.37
CA ARG A 415 -17.05 7.21 12.05
C ARG A 415 -16.49 7.40 13.47
N ARG A 416 -15.43 8.21 13.62
CA ARG A 416 -14.80 8.47 14.91
C ARG A 416 -15.72 9.15 15.90
N ARG A 417 -16.56 10.09 15.43
CA ARG A 417 -17.60 10.72 16.26
C ARG A 417 -18.62 9.70 16.77
N LEU A 418 -19.08 8.78 15.92
CA LEU A 418 -20.00 7.71 16.31
C LEU A 418 -19.37 6.80 17.37
N SER A 419 -18.12 6.37 17.16
CA SER A 419 -17.41 5.51 18.11
C SER A 419 -17.23 6.18 19.48
N SER A 420 -16.88 7.48 19.51
CA SER A 420 -16.73 8.25 20.75
C SER A 420 -18.05 8.43 21.51
N ALA A 421 -19.14 8.74 20.80
CA ALA A 421 -20.46 8.92 21.41
C ALA A 421 -21.01 7.63 22.03
N LEU A 422 -20.68 6.48 21.43
CA LEU A 422 -21.11 5.16 21.92
C LEU A 422 -20.28 4.71 23.14
N HIS A 423 -18.98 5.01 23.19
CA HIS A 423 -18.15 4.75 24.39
C HIS A 423 -18.65 5.50 25.62
N GLN A 424 -19.07 6.76 25.45
CA GLN A 424 -19.63 7.55 26.56
C GLN A 424 -20.94 6.98 27.11
N ARG A 425 -21.75 6.30 26.28
CA ARG A 425 -23.02 5.67 26.72
C ARG A 425 -22.82 4.33 27.42
N SER A 426 -21.68 3.66 27.20
CA SER A 426 -21.36 2.36 27.83
C SER A 426 -20.73 2.51 29.21
N VAL A 427 -20.35 3.72 29.61
CA VAL A 427 -19.71 4.03 30.91
C VAL A 427 -20.72 4.64 31.92
N VAL A 428 -21.95 4.90 31.47
CA VAL A 428 -23.07 5.33 32.31
C VAL A 428 -24.05 4.16 32.52
#